data_1f1f17f9d5ac6f922746bb0c9ec6d30f
#
_entry.id   1f1f17f9d5ac6f922746bb0c9ec6d30f
#
_cell.length_a   1.000
_cell.length_b   1.000
_cell.length_c   1.000
_cell.angle_alpha   90.00
_cell.angle_beta   90.00
_cell.angle_gamma   90.00
#
_symmetry.space_group_name_H-M   'P 1'
#
loop_
_entity.id
_entity.type
_entity.pdbx_description
1 polymer ?
#
loop_
_entity_poly.entity_id
_entity_poly.type
_entity_poly.pdbx_seq_one_letter_code
_entity_poly.pdbx_strand_id
1 'polypeptide(L)'
;MRKITVLSDVALITCSVQRGAADKIIEAARATGAQGATVYFARGMGVRERLGILGVAVDVEKEIINIVVSSEQVDRIFEKMYFAGNLDTPGMGFMYITHVEKAATYIPPEVLERLHNKEPSGDREEKQ
;
A
#
# COMPACT_ATOMS: atom_id res chain seq x y z
N MET A 1 -10.68 24.67 -20.50
CA MET A 1 -11.24 23.99 -19.32
C MET A 1 -10.28 22.98 -18.76
N ARG A 2 -10.12 23.00 -17.48
CA ARG A 2 -9.21 22.06 -16.82
C ARG A 2 -9.94 20.73 -16.62
N LYS A 3 -9.21 19.66 -16.80
CA LYS A 3 -9.75 18.32 -16.59
C LYS A 3 -8.92 17.58 -15.58
N ILE A 4 -9.57 16.72 -14.82
CA ILE A 4 -8.87 15.85 -13.90
C ILE A 4 -8.57 14.54 -14.61
N THR A 5 -7.36 14.05 -14.40
CA THR A 5 -6.96 12.73 -14.91
C THR A 5 -6.93 11.78 -13.74
N VAL A 6 -7.64 10.68 -13.87
CA VAL A 6 -7.75 9.74 -12.76
C VAL A 6 -7.28 8.36 -13.19
N LEU A 7 -6.85 7.62 -12.17
CA LEU A 7 -6.50 6.22 -12.31
C LEU A 7 -7.55 5.41 -11.57
N SER A 8 -8.05 4.37 -12.19
CA SER A 8 -9.07 3.53 -11.56
C SER A 8 -8.64 2.07 -11.46
N ASP A 9 -7.48 1.72 -12.00
CA ASP A 9 -6.95 0.36 -11.87
C ASP A 9 -5.87 0.33 -10.82
N VAL A 10 -6.20 0.80 -9.62
CA VAL A 10 -5.24 0.87 -8.55
C VAL A 10 -5.85 0.33 -7.27
N ALA A 11 -4.97 -0.06 -6.38
CA ALA A 11 -5.37 -0.56 -5.07
C ALA A 11 -4.44 0.04 -4.03
N LEU A 12 -4.91 0.13 -2.81
CA LEU A 12 -4.14 0.64 -1.70
C LEU A 12 -3.71 -0.52 -0.82
N ILE A 13 -2.41 -0.63 -0.59
CA ILE A 13 -1.90 -1.58 0.40
C ILE A 13 -1.61 -0.79 1.66
N THR A 14 -2.16 -1.23 2.76
CA THR A 14 -1.88 -0.66 4.07
C THR A 14 -1.18 -1.71 4.91
N CYS A 15 -0.08 -1.31 5.52
CA CYS A 15 0.74 -2.23 6.31
C CYS A 15 0.98 -1.56 7.67
N SER A 16 0.55 -2.21 8.73
CA SER A 16 0.72 -1.71 10.09
C SER A 16 1.74 -2.59 10.79
N VAL A 17 2.88 -2.03 11.12
CA VAL A 17 4.00 -2.80 11.67
C VAL A 17 4.58 -2.08 12.87
N GLN A 18 5.48 -2.75 13.55
CA GLN A 18 6.18 -2.16 14.66
C GLN A 18 7.12 -1.06 14.18
N ARG A 19 7.36 -0.11 15.06
CA ARG A 19 8.26 0.98 14.75
C ARG A 19 9.64 0.41 14.37
N GLY A 20 10.20 0.95 13.30
CA GLY A 20 11.51 0.53 12.82
C GLY A 20 11.46 -0.52 11.72
N ALA A 21 10.28 -1.08 11.43
CA ALA A 21 10.18 -2.15 10.44
C ALA A 21 9.82 -1.65 9.04
N ALA A 22 9.46 -0.37 8.89
CA ALA A 22 8.91 0.10 7.63
C ALA A 22 9.91 0.11 6.49
N ASP A 23 11.16 0.49 6.78
CA ASP A 23 12.12 0.71 5.69
C ASP A 23 12.36 -0.53 4.85
N LYS A 24 12.55 -1.67 5.48
CA LYS A 24 12.79 -2.90 4.72
C LYS A 24 11.57 -3.35 3.93
N ILE A 25 10.40 -3.07 4.46
CA ILE A 25 9.16 -3.43 3.77
C ILE A 25 8.96 -2.53 2.55
N ILE A 26 9.22 -1.25 2.70
CA ILE A 26 9.12 -0.31 1.59
C ILE A 26 10.14 -0.66 0.50
N GLU A 27 11.34 -1.03 0.90
CA GLU A 27 12.35 -1.40 -0.07
C GLU A 27 11.94 -2.63 -0.88
N ALA A 28 11.33 -3.61 -0.22
CA ALA A 28 10.82 -4.77 -0.92
C ALA A 28 9.72 -4.41 -1.89
N ALA A 29 8.83 -3.49 -1.49
CA ALA A 29 7.77 -3.04 -2.37
C ALA A 29 8.33 -2.33 -3.60
N ARG A 30 9.30 -1.45 -3.39
CA ARG A 30 9.89 -0.71 -4.50
C ARG A 30 10.64 -1.62 -5.45
N ALA A 31 11.34 -2.60 -4.92
CA ALA A 31 12.05 -3.57 -5.76
C ALA A 31 11.10 -4.39 -6.61
N THR A 32 9.84 -4.48 -6.21
CA THR A 32 8.83 -5.23 -6.93
C THR A 32 8.00 -4.36 -7.86
N GLY A 33 8.21 -3.04 -7.84
CA GLY A 33 7.57 -2.16 -8.79
C GLY A 33 6.77 -1.00 -8.18
N ALA A 34 6.68 -0.92 -6.87
CA ALA A 34 5.96 0.20 -6.27
C ALA A 34 6.73 1.49 -6.48
N GLN A 35 6.00 2.57 -6.75
CA GLN A 35 6.62 3.85 -7.08
C GLN A 35 6.96 4.69 -5.86
N GLY A 36 6.18 4.56 -4.82
CA GLY A 36 6.44 5.33 -3.62
C GLY A 36 5.56 4.87 -2.48
N ALA A 37 5.79 5.43 -1.32
CA ALA A 37 5.04 5.05 -0.13
C ALA A 37 4.88 6.25 0.78
N THR A 38 3.81 6.26 1.53
CA THR A 38 3.60 7.22 2.60
C THR A 38 3.70 6.47 3.92
N VAL A 39 4.49 7.00 4.83
CA VAL A 39 4.67 6.38 6.14
C VAL A 39 4.32 7.40 7.20
N TYR A 40 3.61 6.95 8.20
CA TYR A 40 3.34 7.81 9.35
C TYR A 40 3.34 6.96 10.60
N PHE A 41 3.51 7.64 11.73
CA PHE A 41 3.54 6.96 13.01
C PHE A 41 2.15 6.96 13.61
N ALA A 42 1.84 5.87 14.31
CA ALA A 42 0.55 5.70 14.95
C ALA A 42 0.76 4.93 16.25
N ARG A 43 -0.27 4.91 17.05
CA ARG A 43 -0.29 4.09 18.26
C ARG A 43 -1.40 3.09 18.10
N GLY A 44 -1.12 1.86 18.49
CA GLY A 44 -2.10 0.81 18.36
C GLY A 44 -2.13 -0.06 19.58
N MET A 45 -3.25 -0.74 19.75
CA MET A 45 -3.44 -1.65 20.85
C MET A 45 -4.32 -2.78 20.32
N GLY A 46 -3.75 -3.95 20.17
CA GLY A 46 -4.46 -5.07 19.61
C GLY A 46 -4.46 -6.25 20.55
N VAL A 47 -5.01 -7.33 20.07
CA VAL A 47 -5.08 -8.55 20.87
C VAL A 47 -3.69 -9.01 21.26
N ARG A 48 -2.74 -8.92 20.33
CA ARG A 48 -1.40 -9.41 20.61
C ARG A 48 -0.68 -8.55 21.62
N GLU A 49 -0.89 -7.25 21.55
CA GLU A 49 -0.31 -6.35 22.53
C GLU A 49 -0.93 -6.58 23.91
N ARG A 50 -2.17 -7.06 23.93
CA ARG A 50 -2.83 -7.37 25.18
C ARG A 50 -2.36 -8.68 25.80
N LEU A 51 -1.73 -9.52 24.99
CA LEU A 51 -1.20 -10.79 25.47
C LEU A 51 0.19 -10.66 26.03
N GLY A 52 0.65 -9.44 26.21
CA GLY A 52 1.91 -9.22 26.87
C GLY A 52 1.85 -9.63 28.33
N ILE A 53 2.85 -9.21 29.07
CA ILE A 53 2.98 -9.61 30.47
C ILE A 53 1.69 -9.32 31.22
N LEU A 54 1.13 -10.38 31.84
CA LEU A 54 -0.03 -10.27 32.71
C LEU A 54 -1.31 -9.89 31.98
N GLY A 55 -1.34 -10.02 30.66
CA GLY A 55 -2.55 -9.73 29.90
C GLY A 55 -2.95 -8.27 29.89
N VAL A 56 -2.04 -7.38 30.20
CA VAL A 56 -2.31 -5.95 30.21
C VAL A 56 -2.23 -5.42 28.79
N ALA A 57 -3.19 -4.59 28.41
CA ALA A 57 -3.15 -3.92 27.12
C ALA A 57 -2.02 -2.89 27.13
N VAL A 58 -1.24 -2.88 26.06
CA VAL A 58 -0.09 -2.01 25.93
C VAL A 58 -0.24 -1.17 24.66
N ASP A 59 -0.06 0.13 24.82
CA ASP A 59 0.04 1.02 23.66
C ASP A 59 1.38 0.81 23.00
N VAL A 60 1.35 0.48 21.72
CA VAL A 60 2.57 0.21 20.99
C VAL A 60 2.67 1.19 19.84
N GLU A 61 3.86 1.77 19.67
CA GLU A 61 4.11 2.63 18.53
C GLU A 61 4.17 1.80 17.26
N LYS A 62 3.48 2.28 16.25
CA LYS A 62 3.38 1.60 14.97
C LYS A 62 3.85 2.49 13.86
N GLU A 63 4.30 1.87 12.79
CA GLU A 63 4.50 2.56 11.52
C GLU A 63 3.43 2.05 10.56
N ILE A 64 2.77 3.00 9.91
CA ILE A 64 1.73 2.66 8.93
C ILE A 64 2.29 3.01 7.56
N ILE A 65 2.31 2.04 6.67
CA ILE A 65 2.77 2.23 5.30
C ILE A 65 1.55 2.17 4.40
N ASN A 66 1.37 3.19 3.58
CA ASN A 66 0.33 3.22 2.57
C ASN A 66 0.98 3.32 1.21
N ILE A 67 0.64 2.40 0.32
CA ILE A 67 1.18 2.39 -1.03
C ILE A 67 0.04 2.17 -2.00
N VAL A 68 -0.09 3.05 -2.97
CA VAL A 68 -1.05 2.87 -4.06
C VAL A 68 -0.31 2.21 -5.20
N VAL A 69 -0.81 1.08 -5.65
CA VAL A 69 -0.15 0.30 -6.69
C VAL A 69 -1.17 -0.09 -7.76
N SER A 70 -0.69 -0.49 -8.93
CA SER A 70 -1.58 -0.94 -9.98
C SER A 70 -2.20 -2.27 -9.58
N SER A 71 -3.42 -2.49 -10.07
CA SER A 71 -4.13 -3.74 -9.77
C SER A 71 -3.42 -4.95 -10.33
N GLU A 72 -2.61 -4.76 -11.37
CA GLU A 72 -1.86 -5.86 -11.95
C GLU A 72 -0.74 -6.34 -11.06
N GLN A 73 -0.24 -5.47 -10.19
CA GLN A 73 0.93 -5.78 -9.37
C GLN A 73 0.60 -5.94 -7.90
N VAL A 74 -0.63 -5.68 -7.51
CA VAL A 74 -0.96 -5.56 -6.09
C VAL A 74 -0.66 -6.86 -5.33
N ASP A 75 -1.00 -8.00 -5.90
CA ASP A 75 -0.83 -9.26 -5.18
C ASP A 75 0.65 -9.58 -4.99
N ARG A 76 1.45 -9.32 -6.00
CA ARG A 76 2.88 -9.61 -5.92
C ARG A 76 3.58 -8.68 -4.93
N ILE A 77 3.22 -7.41 -4.97
CA ILE A 77 3.82 -6.44 -4.04
C ILE A 77 3.38 -6.76 -2.61
N PHE A 78 2.12 -7.10 -2.45
CA PHE A 78 1.57 -7.45 -1.14
C PHE A 78 2.34 -8.63 -0.54
N GLU A 79 2.58 -9.65 -1.33
CA GLU A 79 3.29 -10.83 -0.86
C GLU A 79 4.73 -10.51 -0.49
N LYS A 80 5.41 -9.70 -1.31
CA LYS A 80 6.79 -9.33 -1.03
C LYS A 80 6.90 -8.52 0.25
N MET A 81 5.96 -7.63 0.48
CA MET A 81 5.93 -6.86 1.71
C MET A 81 5.70 -7.75 2.93
N TYR A 82 4.80 -8.70 2.78
CA TYR A 82 4.48 -9.63 3.86
C TYR A 82 5.74 -10.38 4.32
N PHE A 83 6.49 -10.91 3.37
CA PHE A 83 7.70 -11.66 3.72
C PHE A 83 8.81 -10.75 4.23
N ALA A 84 8.94 -9.57 3.65
CA ALA A 84 9.97 -8.64 4.10
C ALA A 84 9.76 -8.22 5.55
N GLY A 85 8.50 -8.12 5.96
CA GLY A 85 8.17 -7.74 7.33
C GLY A 85 8.06 -8.90 8.29
N ASN A 86 8.22 -10.13 7.79
CA ASN A 86 8.05 -11.33 8.62
C ASN A 86 6.68 -11.35 9.28
N LEU A 87 5.64 -11.00 8.52
CA LEU A 87 4.31 -10.88 9.09
C LEU A 87 3.68 -12.23 9.42
N ASP A 88 4.33 -13.32 9.03
CA ASP A 88 3.94 -14.66 9.47
C ASP A 88 4.41 -14.95 10.88
N THR A 89 5.07 -14.00 11.52
CA THR A 89 5.53 -14.14 12.90
C THR A 89 4.58 -13.39 13.82
N PRO A 90 4.16 -13.99 14.94
CA PRO A 90 3.22 -13.32 15.84
C PRO A 90 3.73 -11.95 16.30
N GLY A 91 2.84 -10.99 16.27
CA GLY A 91 3.15 -9.66 16.79
C GLY A 91 3.87 -8.73 15.86
N MET A 92 4.19 -9.17 14.64
CA MET A 92 4.94 -8.33 13.72
C MET A 92 4.08 -7.29 13.00
N GLY A 93 2.79 -7.55 12.87
CA GLY A 93 1.93 -6.58 12.22
C GLY A 93 0.89 -7.25 11.34
N PHE A 94 0.18 -6.44 10.58
CA PHE A 94 -0.79 -6.97 9.64
C PHE A 94 -0.89 -6.02 8.45
N MET A 95 -1.46 -6.53 7.36
CA MET A 95 -1.62 -5.75 6.14
C MET A 95 -2.97 -6.07 5.51
N TYR A 96 -3.41 -5.16 4.68
CA TYR A 96 -4.66 -5.39 3.95
C TYR A 96 -4.65 -4.56 2.67
N ILE A 97 -5.52 -4.95 1.75
CA ILE A 97 -5.68 -4.28 0.47
C ILE A 97 -7.06 -3.63 0.45
N THR A 98 -7.10 -2.39 0.02
CA THR A 98 -8.36 -1.68 -0.17
C THR A 98 -8.50 -1.35 -1.65
N HIS A 99 -9.66 -1.66 -2.20
CA HIS A 99 -9.94 -1.27 -3.58
C HIS A 99 -10.12 0.25 -3.63
N VAL A 100 -9.42 0.88 -4.56
CA VAL A 100 -9.49 2.33 -4.73
C VAL A 100 -10.36 2.62 -5.94
N GLU A 101 -11.41 3.37 -5.74
CA GLU A 101 -12.30 3.69 -6.83
C GLU A 101 -11.59 4.53 -7.87
N LYS A 102 -10.89 5.57 -7.44
CA LYS A 102 -10.08 6.38 -8.34
C LYS A 102 -9.05 7.15 -7.53
N ALA A 103 -7.95 7.43 -8.18
CA ALA A 103 -6.89 8.24 -7.60
C ALA A 103 -6.48 9.27 -8.63
N ALA A 104 -6.00 10.40 -8.16
CA ALA A 104 -5.63 11.49 -9.05
C ALA A 104 -4.28 12.02 -8.66
N THR A 105 -3.44 12.21 -9.67
CA THR A 105 -2.12 12.79 -9.49
C THR A 105 -1.65 13.26 -10.86
N TYR A 106 -0.54 13.94 -10.90
CA TYR A 106 0.08 14.28 -12.18
C TYR A 106 0.61 13.01 -12.83
N ILE A 107 0.30 12.83 -14.09
CA ILE A 107 0.77 11.67 -14.84
C ILE A 107 1.53 12.19 -16.05
N PRO A 108 2.81 11.82 -16.20
CA PRO A 108 3.57 12.26 -17.38
C PRO A 108 2.89 11.82 -18.66
N PRO A 109 2.94 12.62 -19.72
CA PRO A 109 2.28 12.29 -20.98
C PRO A 109 2.70 10.95 -21.55
N GLU A 110 3.96 10.59 -21.42
CA GLU A 110 4.42 9.33 -21.97
C GLU A 110 3.82 8.13 -21.23
N VAL A 111 3.58 8.29 -19.93
CA VAL A 111 2.93 7.22 -19.16
C VAL A 111 1.47 7.12 -19.55
N LEU A 112 0.82 8.27 -19.68
CA LEU A 112 -0.57 8.30 -20.06
C LEU A 112 -0.77 7.65 -21.43
N GLU A 113 0.13 7.90 -22.35
CA GLU A 113 0.07 7.30 -23.66
C GLU A 113 0.19 5.79 -23.61
N ARG A 114 1.09 5.28 -22.77
CA ARG A 114 1.24 3.84 -22.61
C ARG A 114 0.00 3.19 -22.02
N LEU A 115 -0.63 3.88 -21.09
CA LEU A 115 -1.87 3.36 -20.50
C LEU A 115 -2.96 3.26 -21.56
N HIS A 116 -3.08 4.26 -22.40
CA HIS A 116 -4.07 4.23 -23.48
C HIS A 116 -3.81 3.09 -24.44
N ASN A 117 -2.55 2.85 -24.75
CA ASN A 117 -2.21 1.81 -25.71
C ASN A 117 -2.45 0.41 -25.18
N LYS A 118 -2.40 0.25 -23.86
CA LYS A 118 -2.56 -1.07 -23.24
C LYS A 118 -4.00 -1.45 -23.01
N GLU A 119 -4.91 -0.48 -23.01
CA GLU A 119 -6.26 -0.72 -22.57
C GLU A 119 -7.21 -0.82 -23.74
N PRO A 120 -8.23 -1.65 -23.60
CA PRO A 120 -9.27 -1.70 -24.63
C PRO A 120 -9.93 -0.33 -24.76
N SER A 121 -10.29 0.02 -25.97
CA SER A 121 -10.90 1.30 -26.22
C SER A 121 -12.23 1.41 -25.51
N GLY A 122 -12.57 2.61 -25.08
CA GLY A 122 -13.88 2.91 -24.55
C GLY A 122 -14.10 2.69 -23.09
N ASP A 123 -13.22 1.95 -22.46
CA ASP A 123 -13.45 1.60 -21.05
C ASP A 123 -12.83 2.59 -20.09
N ARG A 124 -12.08 3.55 -20.61
CA ARG A 124 -11.24 4.36 -19.74
C ARG A 124 -11.50 5.84 -19.87
N GLU A 125 -12.64 6.22 -20.42
CA GLU A 125 -12.94 7.64 -20.57
C GLU A 125 -13.00 8.34 -19.24
N GLU A 126 -13.47 7.65 -18.23
CA GLU A 126 -13.57 8.26 -16.91
C GLU A 126 -12.20 8.56 -16.32
N LYS A 127 -11.14 8.04 -16.92
CA LYS A 127 -9.79 8.28 -16.44
C LYS A 127 -9.17 9.52 -17.03
N GLN A 128 -9.90 10.23 -17.82
CA GLN A 128 -9.40 11.44 -18.48
C GLN A 128 -9.54 12.67 -17.60
#